data_f6d79172738197e0d1d81a5766de7540
#
_entry.id   f6d79172738197e0d1d81a5766de7540
#
_cell.length_a   1.000
_cell.length_b   1.000
_cell.length_c   1.000
_cell.angle_alpha   90.00
_cell.angle_beta   90.00
_cell.angle_gamma   90.00
#
_symmetry.space_group_name_H-M   'P 1'
#
loop_
_entity.id
_entity.type
_entity.pdbx_description
1 polymer ?
#
loop_
_entity_poly.entity_id
_entity_poly.type
_entity_poly.pdbx_seq_one_letter_code
_entity_poly.pdbx_strand_id
1 'polypeptide(L)'
;MQKWILCGTLILLTVGCGAAASEGVSGGSVVTPSQSDSSGTRNWPNWMGPNLNGVSTESGWSTDWPEEGLPVAWTHQLGTGFSSVSIADGLLYSMGHTRGRETVWCLDAESGEVVWKRFYDAELNPNLYEGGPGSTPTIDNESVYSLSVDGQLMCLNRFDGSVVWEKKLQTDLDVGMHEWGFNGSPFILGEQLILEAGRVVSFDKRTGDKLWQSGVHRAGYGSVRAMTIEGRSMIVSLDCDGLRVSSAEDGSEIAFNSWQSPFRTNSTTPIVNGDRIFISTGYQVGCGLFQLASEDSGFTLRPEYTSREMRNHFNNCILHQGFLYGFDGNSNLGRVVTLKCIDFATGEVQWSKTGLGCGSLMIADQKLVILSDKGQLVVADASPDGFRELCRSPLLDGRCWTVPVLLNGRIYGRNARGLLVCVRLPSAS
;
A
#
# COMPACT_ATOMS: atom_id res chain seq x y z
N MET A 1 -57.15 -23.98 -52.44
CA MET A 1 -56.57 -25.23 -53.01
C MET A 1 -55.10 -25.28 -52.69
N GLN A 2 -54.68 -26.39 -52.23
CA GLN A 2 -53.32 -26.90 -51.88
C GLN A 2 -52.75 -26.49 -50.52
N LYS A 3 -52.90 -27.46 -49.62
CA LYS A 3 -52.19 -27.64 -48.36
C LYS A 3 -50.75 -28.03 -48.61
N TRP A 4 -49.78 -27.44 -47.89
CA TRP A 4 -48.49 -28.04 -47.64
C TRP A 4 -48.28 -28.17 -46.14
N ILE A 5 -48.05 -29.42 -45.72
CA ILE A 5 -47.67 -29.85 -44.37
C ILE A 5 -46.17 -29.67 -44.28
N LEU A 6 -45.68 -28.91 -43.30
CA LEU A 6 -44.27 -28.91 -42.95
C LEU A 6 -44.11 -29.53 -41.56
N CYS A 7 -43.43 -30.61 -41.56
CA CYS A 7 -42.98 -31.39 -40.40
C CYS A 7 -41.93 -30.57 -39.60
N GLY A 8 -42.25 -30.18 -38.41
CA GLY A 8 -41.35 -29.47 -37.52
C GLY A 8 -40.51 -30.46 -36.71
N THR A 9 -39.23 -30.50 -36.98
CA THR A 9 -38.26 -31.23 -36.14
C THR A 9 -37.96 -30.41 -34.91
N LEU A 10 -38.34 -30.94 -33.74
CA LEU A 10 -38.04 -30.36 -32.45
C LEU A 10 -36.58 -30.62 -32.10
N ILE A 11 -35.70 -29.59 -32.16
CA ILE A 11 -34.35 -29.67 -31.67
C ILE A 11 -34.38 -29.26 -30.18
N LEU A 12 -34.15 -30.24 -29.31
CA LEU A 12 -33.88 -29.97 -27.89
C LEU A 12 -32.48 -29.34 -27.78
N LEU A 13 -32.43 -28.07 -27.49
CA LEU A 13 -31.24 -27.41 -27.01
C LEU A 13 -31.06 -27.71 -25.51
N THR A 14 -30.14 -28.61 -25.21
CA THR A 14 -29.64 -28.80 -23.86
C THR A 14 -28.76 -27.61 -23.52
N VAL A 15 -29.22 -26.75 -22.63
CA VAL A 15 -28.42 -25.71 -21.99
C VAL A 15 -27.42 -26.43 -21.09
N GLY A 16 -26.17 -26.55 -21.59
CA GLY A 16 -25.06 -26.98 -20.80
C GLY A 16 -24.69 -25.86 -19.83
N CYS A 17 -24.87 -26.09 -18.53
CA CYS A 17 -24.30 -25.27 -17.48
C CYS A 17 -22.78 -25.39 -17.60
N GLY A 18 -22.15 -24.38 -18.19
CA GLY A 18 -20.70 -24.28 -18.24
C GLY A 18 -20.18 -23.96 -16.85
N ALA A 19 -19.61 -24.94 -16.19
CA ALA A 19 -18.79 -24.73 -15.01
C ALA A 19 -17.61 -23.83 -15.43
N ALA A 20 -17.46 -22.70 -14.78
CA ALA A 20 -16.30 -21.83 -14.95
C ALA A 20 -15.06 -22.65 -14.59
N ALA A 21 -14.21 -22.90 -15.57
CA ALA A 21 -12.95 -23.59 -15.37
C ALA A 21 -12.06 -22.72 -14.47
N SER A 22 -11.78 -23.21 -13.26
CA SER A 22 -10.69 -22.71 -12.42
C SER A 22 -9.38 -23.04 -13.16
N GLU A 23 -8.86 -22.07 -13.90
CA GLU A 23 -7.57 -22.24 -14.58
C GLU A 23 -6.44 -22.26 -13.54
N GLY A 24 -5.69 -23.32 -13.61
CA GLY A 24 -4.75 -23.80 -12.65
C GLY A 24 -3.58 -22.90 -12.33
N VAL A 25 -3.03 -23.16 -11.16
CA VAL A 25 -1.66 -22.81 -10.75
C VAL A 25 -0.71 -23.39 -11.81
N SER A 26 -0.01 -22.54 -12.57
CA SER A 26 1.10 -23.02 -13.39
C SER A 26 2.26 -23.36 -12.46
N GLY A 27 2.40 -24.63 -12.12
CA GLY A 27 3.50 -25.13 -11.30
C GLY A 27 4.84 -24.90 -12.01
N GLY A 28 5.58 -23.90 -11.52
CA GLY A 28 7.02 -23.89 -11.64
C GLY A 28 7.58 -24.91 -10.65
N SER A 29 8.75 -25.45 -10.92
CA SER A 29 9.48 -26.34 -10.01
C SER A 29 9.47 -25.74 -8.60
N VAL A 30 9.11 -26.53 -7.61
CA VAL A 30 9.14 -26.11 -6.19
C VAL A 30 10.59 -25.77 -5.85
N VAL A 31 10.92 -24.48 -5.88
CA VAL A 31 12.17 -23.98 -5.33
C VAL A 31 11.98 -23.99 -3.82
N THR A 32 12.67 -24.88 -3.12
CA THR A 32 12.73 -24.86 -1.67
C THR A 32 13.41 -23.54 -1.28
N PRO A 33 12.79 -22.68 -0.43
CA PRO A 33 13.45 -21.44 0.02
C PRO A 33 14.82 -21.77 0.56
N SER A 34 15.84 -21.01 0.16
CA SER A 34 17.17 -21.16 0.71
C SER A 34 17.08 -20.96 2.22
N GLN A 35 17.40 -22.00 3.01
CA GLN A 35 17.50 -21.90 4.46
C GLN A 35 18.68 -20.97 4.76
N SER A 36 18.37 -19.69 5.02
CA SER A 36 19.34 -18.78 5.59
C SER A 36 19.58 -19.17 7.05
N ASP A 37 20.84 -19.22 7.42
CA ASP A 37 21.29 -19.44 8.81
C ASP A 37 20.49 -18.60 9.80
N SER A 38 20.22 -19.17 10.97
CA SER A 38 19.36 -18.70 12.06
C SER A 38 19.87 -17.43 12.79
N SER A 39 20.39 -16.44 12.07
CA SER A 39 20.71 -15.10 12.57
C SER A 39 19.68 -14.11 12.07
N GLY A 40 18.54 -14.02 12.77
CA GLY A 40 17.68 -12.83 12.80
C GLY A 40 17.19 -12.29 11.47
N THR A 41 16.64 -13.13 10.56
CA THR A 41 16.02 -12.63 9.32
C THR A 41 14.90 -11.67 9.67
N ARG A 42 15.03 -10.41 9.24
CA ARG A 42 13.99 -9.40 9.42
C ARG A 42 12.91 -9.59 8.38
N ASN A 43 11.67 -9.25 8.74
CA ASN A 43 10.51 -9.29 7.85
C ASN A 43 9.96 -7.88 7.59
N TRP A 44 9.35 -7.68 6.42
CA TRP A 44 8.60 -6.48 6.02
C TRP A 44 7.20 -6.90 5.56
N PRO A 45 6.32 -7.37 6.48
CA PRO A 45 5.13 -8.13 6.12
C PRO A 45 3.97 -7.29 5.58
N ASN A 46 4.03 -5.96 5.72
CA ASN A 46 2.96 -5.05 5.36
C ASN A 46 3.48 -3.86 4.55
N TRP A 47 2.57 -3.18 3.88
CA TRP A 47 2.85 -1.83 3.40
C TRP A 47 3.27 -0.94 4.59
N MET A 48 4.38 -0.22 4.45
CA MET A 48 5.05 0.53 5.52
C MET A 48 5.68 -0.34 6.64
N GLY A 49 5.88 -1.63 6.41
CA GLY A 49 6.68 -2.53 7.25
C GLY A 49 5.96 -3.07 8.49
N PRO A 50 6.71 -3.72 9.39
CA PRO A 50 6.13 -4.46 10.52
C PRO A 50 5.36 -3.58 11.50
N ASN A 51 5.80 -2.33 11.67
CA ASN A 51 5.16 -1.35 12.56
C ASN A 51 4.26 -0.37 11.79
N LEU A 52 4.06 -0.57 10.49
CA LEU A 52 3.22 0.26 9.62
C LEU A 52 3.59 1.76 9.62
N ASN A 53 4.84 2.07 9.90
CA ASN A 53 5.36 3.44 10.09
C ASN A 53 6.44 3.84 9.06
N GLY A 54 6.81 2.94 8.15
CA GLY A 54 7.84 3.20 7.13
C GLY A 54 9.27 3.21 7.68
N VAL A 55 9.48 2.76 8.93
CA VAL A 55 10.79 2.72 9.58
C VAL A 55 11.27 1.29 9.68
N SER A 56 12.43 1.01 9.09
CA SER A 56 13.13 -0.27 9.22
C SER A 56 14.07 -0.26 10.40
N THR A 57 14.24 -1.43 11.03
CA THR A 57 15.27 -1.67 12.03
C THR A 57 16.61 -2.05 11.40
N GLU A 58 16.71 -2.01 10.08
CA GLU A 58 17.94 -2.31 9.33
C GLU A 58 19.05 -1.32 9.68
N SER A 59 20.24 -1.82 9.93
CA SER A 59 21.42 -1.03 10.28
C SER A 59 22.70 -1.73 9.82
N GLY A 60 23.85 -1.05 9.89
CA GLY A 60 25.13 -1.63 9.52
C GLY A 60 25.38 -1.71 8.01
N TRP A 61 24.68 -0.93 7.22
CA TRP A 61 24.91 -0.75 5.79
C TRP A 61 25.65 0.56 5.48
N SER A 62 26.49 0.54 4.43
CA SER A 62 27.30 1.69 4.04
C SER A 62 26.58 2.61 3.09
N THR A 63 26.90 3.92 3.18
CA THR A 63 26.56 4.94 2.19
C THR A 63 27.74 5.23 1.24
N ASP A 64 28.85 4.54 1.38
CA ASP A 64 29.98 4.61 0.45
C ASP A 64 29.66 3.69 -0.76
N TRP A 65 28.93 4.26 -1.72
CA TRP A 65 28.47 3.55 -2.90
C TRP A 65 29.45 3.70 -4.06
N PRO A 66 29.62 2.66 -4.90
CA PRO A 66 30.43 2.77 -6.12
C PRO A 66 29.94 3.87 -7.06
N GLU A 67 30.84 4.57 -7.74
CA GLU A 67 30.48 5.59 -8.75
C GLU A 67 29.64 5.00 -9.89
N GLU A 68 29.89 3.76 -10.27
CA GLU A 68 29.12 3.02 -11.27
C GLU A 68 27.70 2.64 -10.83
N GLY A 69 27.37 2.85 -9.55
CA GLY A 69 26.09 2.53 -8.94
C GLY A 69 26.09 1.23 -8.15
N LEU A 70 24.97 0.94 -7.50
CA LEU A 70 24.81 -0.27 -6.68
C LEU A 70 24.73 -1.53 -7.54
N PRO A 71 25.34 -2.64 -7.13
CA PRO A 71 25.24 -3.91 -7.85
C PRO A 71 23.80 -4.42 -7.86
N VAL A 72 23.25 -4.61 -9.06
CA VAL A 72 21.94 -5.24 -9.25
C VAL A 72 22.07 -6.73 -8.95
N ALA A 73 21.31 -7.19 -7.96
CA ALA A 73 21.24 -8.60 -7.63
C ALA A 73 20.36 -9.35 -8.63
N TRP A 74 19.18 -8.80 -8.90
CA TRP A 74 18.23 -9.34 -9.87
C TRP A 74 17.18 -8.29 -10.27
N THR A 75 16.45 -8.59 -11.34
CA THR A 75 15.30 -7.82 -11.79
C THR A 75 14.14 -8.75 -12.12
N HIS A 76 12.89 -8.27 -11.96
CA HIS A 76 11.70 -9.01 -12.34
C HIS A 76 10.64 -8.07 -12.94
N GLN A 77 9.90 -8.56 -13.95
CA GLN A 77 8.82 -7.79 -14.59
C GLN A 77 7.47 -8.19 -14.00
N LEU A 78 6.96 -7.38 -13.07
CA LEU A 78 5.68 -7.61 -12.39
C LEU A 78 4.45 -7.26 -13.25
N GLY A 79 4.59 -6.34 -14.19
CA GLY A 79 3.49 -5.68 -14.89
C GLY A 79 3.14 -4.31 -14.30
N THR A 80 2.30 -3.56 -15.02
CA THR A 80 1.89 -2.19 -14.65
C THR A 80 1.26 -2.16 -13.26
N GLY A 81 1.61 -1.14 -12.47
CA GLY A 81 1.02 -0.93 -11.14
C GLY A 81 1.96 -0.27 -10.14
N PHE A 82 1.44 -0.03 -8.95
CA PHE A 82 2.10 0.72 -7.87
C PHE A 82 2.14 -0.02 -6.53
N SER A 83 1.77 -1.32 -6.52
CA SER A 83 1.95 -2.19 -5.36
C SER A 83 3.41 -2.19 -4.94
N SER A 84 3.71 -1.91 -3.68
CA SER A 84 5.04 -2.10 -3.12
C SER A 84 5.31 -3.58 -2.89
N VAL A 85 6.41 -3.91 -2.21
CA VAL A 85 6.71 -5.28 -1.83
C VAL A 85 6.43 -5.52 -0.36
N SER A 86 5.94 -6.71 -0.02
CA SER A 86 5.98 -7.27 1.32
C SER A 86 6.84 -8.52 1.33
N ILE A 87 7.59 -8.72 2.41
CA ILE A 87 8.61 -9.77 2.48
C ILE A 87 8.54 -10.45 3.84
N ALA A 88 8.45 -11.78 3.84
CA ALA A 88 8.58 -12.58 5.06
C ALA A 88 9.24 -13.92 4.75
N ASP A 89 10.18 -14.31 5.59
CA ASP A 89 10.88 -15.60 5.55
C ASP A 89 11.45 -15.93 4.15
N GLY A 90 12.07 -14.93 3.52
CA GLY A 90 12.67 -15.06 2.19
C GLY A 90 11.71 -15.02 1.01
N LEU A 91 10.40 -14.92 1.23
CA LEU A 91 9.40 -14.78 0.17
C LEU A 91 8.95 -13.32 0.02
N LEU A 92 8.98 -12.83 -1.21
CA LEU A 92 8.58 -11.47 -1.59
C LEU A 92 7.25 -11.51 -2.36
N TYR A 93 6.31 -10.64 -1.97
CA TYR A 93 5.00 -10.52 -2.61
C TYR A 93 4.79 -9.12 -3.16
N SER A 94 4.20 -9.03 -4.34
CA SER A 94 3.78 -7.79 -4.98
C SER A 94 2.70 -8.08 -6.02
N MET A 95 2.13 -7.03 -6.62
CA MET A 95 1.08 -7.15 -7.63
C MET A 95 1.42 -6.35 -8.87
N GLY A 96 0.88 -6.75 -10.01
CA GLY A 96 1.01 -6.00 -11.26
C GLY A 96 -0.01 -6.45 -12.31
N HIS A 97 -0.29 -5.59 -13.28
CA HIS A 97 -1.26 -5.82 -14.33
C HIS A 97 -0.57 -6.10 -15.67
N THR A 98 -1.04 -7.12 -16.39
CA THR A 98 -0.57 -7.45 -17.73
C THR A 98 -1.69 -8.06 -18.56
N ARG A 99 -1.99 -7.49 -19.73
CA ARG A 99 -2.92 -8.05 -20.73
C ARG A 99 -4.31 -8.42 -20.18
N GLY A 100 -4.96 -7.47 -19.46
CA GLY A 100 -6.31 -7.67 -18.91
C GLY A 100 -6.35 -8.54 -17.65
N ARG A 101 -5.20 -8.72 -16.98
CA ARG A 101 -5.10 -9.51 -15.75
C ARG A 101 -4.23 -8.83 -14.72
N GLU A 102 -4.65 -8.83 -13.49
CA GLU A 102 -3.80 -8.57 -12.35
C GLU A 102 -3.19 -9.88 -11.85
N THR A 103 -1.95 -9.81 -11.41
CA THR A 103 -1.19 -10.95 -10.91
C THR A 103 -0.64 -10.64 -9.53
N VAL A 104 -0.94 -11.51 -8.57
CA VAL A 104 -0.22 -11.59 -7.30
C VAL A 104 0.99 -12.47 -7.52
N TRP A 105 2.17 -11.92 -7.28
CA TRP A 105 3.45 -12.60 -7.44
C TRP A 105 4.01 -13.01 -6.09
N CYS A 106 4.55 -14.21 -6.00
CA CYS A 106 5.46 -14.64 -4.95
C CYS A 106 6.81 -14.95 -5.60
N LEU A 107 7.83 -14.23 -5.16
CA LEU A 107 9.19 -14.40 -5.63
C LEU A 107 10.09 -14.83 -4.46
N ASP A 108 11.14 -15.56 -4.74
CA ASP A 108 12.26 -15.69 -3.82
C ASP A 108 12.96 -14.33 -3.70
N ALA A 109 13.06 -13.81 -2.50
CA ALA A 109 13.58 -12.45 -2.26
C ALA A 109 15.07 -12.32 -2.57
N GLU A 110 15.82 -13.42 -2.57
CA GLU A 110 17.25 -13.42 -2.82
C GLU A 110 17.59 -13.50 -4.31
N SER A 111 16.87 -14.34 -5.07
CA SER A 111 17.15 -14.60 -6.49
C SER A 111 16.21 -13.87 -7.45
N GLY A 112 15.01 -13.45 -6.99
CA GLY A 112 13.95 -12.89 -7.84
C GLY A 112 13.21 -13.94 -8.68
N GLU A 113 13.48 -15.24 -8.46
CA GLU A 113 12.79 -16.32 -9.14
C GLU A 113 11.34 -16.44 -8.68
N VAL A 114 10.46 -16.85 -9.61
CA VAL A 114 9.04 -17.02 -9.31
C VAL A 114 8.84 -18.31 -8.53
N VAL A 115 8.35 -18.18 -7.30
CA VAL A 115 7.91 -19.34 -6.49
C VAL A 115 6.52 -19.75 -6.93
N TRP A 116 5.59 -18.78 -6.96
CA TRP A 116 4.27 -18.97 -7.53
C TRP A 116 3.69 -17.62 -8.00
N LYS A 117 2.63 -17.70 -8.79
CA LYS A 117 1.81 -16.53 -9.16
C LYS A 117 0.35 -16.90 -9.23
N ARG A 118 -0.51 -15.98 -8.83
CA ARG A 118 -1.96 -16.07 -8.97
C ARG A 118 -2.47 -14.89 -9.78
N PHE A 119 -3.31 -15.13 -10.76
CA PHE A 119 -3.90 -14.07 -11.57
C PHE A 119 -5.43 -14.18 -11.59
N TYR A 120 -6.06 -13.07 -11.89
CA TYR A 120 -7.49 -12.92 -12.10
C TYR A 120 -7.73 -11.84 -13.15
N ASP A 121 -8.87 -11.92 -13.82
CA ASP A 121 -9.22 -10.94 -14.84
C ASP A 121 -9.52 -9.59 -14.17
N ALA A 122 -8.89 -8.53 -14.68
CA ALA A 122 -9.07 -7.17 -14.23
C ALA A 122 -8.73 -6.22 -15.38
N GLU A 123 -9.58 -5.23 -15.63
CA GLU A 123 -9.30 -4.22 -16.64
C GLU A 123 -8.28 -3.22 -16.15
N LEU A 124 -7.33 -2.85 -17.03
CA LEU A 124 -6.44 -1.73 -16.76
C LEU A 124 -7.21 -0.44 -16.99
N ASN A 125 -7.33 0.38 -15.96
CA ASN A 125 -7.98 1.68 -16.04
C ASN A 125 -6.97 2.82 -15.85
N PRO A 126 -6.23 3.24 -16.89
CA PRO A 126 -5.32 4.36 -16.80
C PRO A 126 -6.13 5.66 -16.75
N ASN A 127 -5.99 6.42 -15.66
CA ASN A 127 -6.66 7.70 -15.47
C ASN A 127 -5.66 8.69 -14.84
N LEU A 128 -5.03 9.53 -15.64
CA LEU A 128 -3.94 10.47 -15.29
C LEU A 128 -2.62 9.78 -14.87
N TYR A 129 -2.58 8.46 -14.82
CA TYR A 129 -1.42 7.62 -14.54
C TYR A 129 -1.58 6.26 -15.23
N GLU A 130 -0.62 5.34 -15.08
CA GLU A 130 -0.60 4.08 -15.81
C GLU A 130 -1.70 3.09 -15.38
N GLY A 131 -2.29 3.28 -14.22
CA GLY A 131 -3.29 2.36 -13.64
C GLY A 131 -2.65 1.11 -13.01
N GLY A 132 -3.46 0.07 -12.81
CA GLY A 132 -3.07 -1.18 -12.17
C GLY A 132 -3.08 -1.12 -10.65
N PRO A 133 -2.75 -2.24 -9.96
CA PRO A 133 -2.90 -2.38 -8.52
C PRO A 133 -1.99 -1.44 -7.74
N GLY A 134 -2.57 -0.68 -6.80
CA GLY A 134 -1.88 0.18 -5.84
C GLY A 134 -1.72 -0.44 -4.46
N SER A 135 -2.62 -1.36 -4.10
CA SER A 135 -2.56 -2.09 -2.84
C SER A 135 -1.31 -2.97 -2.76
N THR A 136 -0.69 -3.05 -1.59
CA THR A 136 0.42 -3.96 -1.31
C THR A 136 -0.09 -5.17 -0.54
N PRO A 137 0.28 -6.40 -0.92
CA PRO A 137 -0.11 -7.60 -0.19
C PRO A 137 0.33 -7.53 1.28
N THR A 138 -0.50 -8.05 2.17
CA THR A 138 -0.23 -8.15 3.61
C THR A 138 -0.02 -9.59 3.99
N ILE A 139 1.05 -9.89 4.72
CA ILE A 139 1.42 -11.23 5.16
C ILE A 139 1.07 -11.39 6.64
N ASP A 140 0.36 -12.47 6.97
CA ASP A 140 0.11 -12.87 8.35
C ASP A 140 0.19 -14.39 8.47
N ASN A 141 1.14 -14.89 9.22
CA ASN A 141 1.41 -16.34 9.40
C ASN A 141 1.54 -17.07 8.05
N GLU A 142 0.66 -18.02 7.74
CA GLU A 142 0.65 -18.80 6.51
C GLU A 142 -0.19 -18.17 5.38
N SER A 143 -0.71 -16.97 5.60
CA SER A 143 -1.60 -16.28 4.67
C SER A 143 -0.95 -15.04 4.07
N VAL A 144 -1.31 -14.75 2.81
CA VAL A 144 -1.10 -13.45 2.17
C VAL A 144 -2.44 -12.93 1.66
N TYR A 145 -2.74 -11.68 1.99
CA TYR A 145 -3.96 -10.99 1.61
C TYR A 145 -3.66 -9.97 0.53
N SER A 146 -4.40 -10.04 -0.57
CA SER A 146 -4.26 -9.12 -1.70
C SER A 146 -5.59 -8.46 -2.02
N LEU A 147 -5.54 -7.19 -2.44
CA LEU A 147 -6.70 -6.44 -2.90
C LEU A 147 -6.43 -5.90 -4.30
N SER A 148 -7.30 -6.24 -5.24
CA SER A 148 -7.23 -5.76 -6.61
C SER A 148 -7.75 -4.34 -6.75
N VAL A 149 -7.42 -3.70 -7.88
CA VAL A 149 -7.92 -2.36 -8.20
C VAL A 149 -9.45 -2.32 -8.32
N ASP A 150 -10.08 -3.42 -8.72
CA ASP A 150 -11.54 -3.56 -8.88
C ASP A 150 -12.26 -4.13 -7.65
N GLY A 151 -11.54 -4.37 -6.55
CA GLY A 151 -12.12 -4.78 -5.28
C GLY A 151 -12.21 -6.30 -5.07
N GLN A 152 -11.46 -7.11 -5.82
CA GLN A 152 -11.32 -8.52 -5.47
C GLN A 152 -10.31 -8.66 -4.34
N LEU A 153 -10.79 -9.07 -3.17
CA LEU A 153 -10.01 -9.35 -1.98
C LEU A 153 -9.79 -10.85 -1.87
N MET A 154 -8.53 -11.28 -1.75
CA MET A 154 -8.18 -12.70 -1.63
C MET A 154 -7.30 -12.95 -0.42
N CYS A 155 -7.56 -14.06 0.24
CA CYS A 155 -6.64 -14.73 1.15
C CYS A 155 -6.04 -15.93 0.41
N LEU A 156 -4.73 -15.95 0.29
CA LEU A 156 -3.99 -17.01 -0.37
C LEU A 156 -3.05 -17.70 0.63
N ASN A 157 -2.85 -19.00 0.48
CA ASN A 157 -1.74 -19.66 1.14
C ASN A 157 -0.43 -19.05 0.58
N ARG A 158 0.42 -18.54 1.45
CA ARG A 158 1.61 -17.79 1.02
C ARG A 158 2.68 -18.66 0.37
N PHE A 159 2.68 -19.97 0.60
CA PHE A 159 3.71 -20.88 0.10
C PHE A 159 3.43 -21.41 -1.30
N ASP A 160 2.13 -21.59 -1.67
CA ASP A 160 1.75 -22.19 -2.95
C ASP A 160 0.74 -21.35 -3.77
N GLY A 161 0.22 -20.24 -3.22
CA GLY A 161 -0.73 -19.36 -3.89
C GLY A 161 -2.14 -19.94 -4.03
N SER A 162 -2.48 -21.05 -3.35
CA SER A 162 -3.82 -21.58 -3.34
C SER A 162 -4.79 -20.62 -2.62
N VAL A 163 -6.01 -20.48 -3.17
CA VAL A 163 -7.03 -19.61 -2.59
C VAL A 163 -7.61 -20.26 -1.36
N VAL A 164 -7.52 -19.57 -0.23
CA VAL A 164 -8.21 -19.95 1.03
C VAL A 164 -9.63 -19.43 1.01
N TRP A 165 -9.80 -18.16 0.70
CA TRP A 165 -11.10 -17.52 0.46
C TRP A 165 -10.95 -16.27 -0.43
N GLU A 166 -12.06 -15.83 -1.03
CA GLU A 166 -12.11 -14.61 -1.84
C GLU A 166 -13.43 -13.87 -1.63
N LYS A 167 -13.40 -12.54 -1.84
CA LYS A 167 -14.54 -11.63 -1.76
C LYS A 167 -14.51 -10.66 -2.93
N LYS A 168 -15.69 -10.22 -3.36
CA LYS A 168 -15.87 -9.12 -4.32
C LYS A 168 -16.47 -7.93 -3.59
N LEU A 169 -15.65 -6.97 -3.17
CA LEU A 169 -16.06 -5.89 -2.28
C LEU A 169 -17.22 -5.07 -2.83
N GLN A 170 -17.28 -4.84 -4.15
CA GLN A 170 -18.38 -4.09 -4.76
C GLN A 170 -19.74 -4.73 -4.49
N THR A 171 -19.85 -6.05 -4.64
CA THR A 171 -21.10 -6.80 -4.42
C THR A 171 -21.32 -7.14 -2.95
N ASP A 172 -20.28 -7.53 -2.22
CA ASP A 172 -20.39 -8.03 -0.85
C ASP A 172 -20.66 -6.90 0.17
N LEU A 173 -20.28 -5.66 -0.19
CA LEU A 173 -20.47 -4.47 0.64
C LEU A 173 -21.51 -3.50 0.09
N ASP A 174 -22.05 -3.75 -1.11
CA ASP A 174 -22.94 -2.82 -1.83
C ASP A 174 -22.29 -1.43 -1.93
N VAL A 175 -21.08 -1.39 -2.52
CA VAL A 175 -20.30 -0.16 -2.75
C VAL A 175 -19.97 -0.02 -4.24
N GLY A 176 -19.93 1.21 -4.73
CA GLY A 176 -19.55 1.48 -6.12
C GLY A 176 -18.05 1.33 -6.36
N MET A 177 -17.68 1.19 -7.63
CA MET A 177 -16.30 1.30 -8.07
C MET A 177 -15.77 2.70 -7.79
N HIS A 178 -14.59 2.78 -7.19
CA HIS A 178 -13.91 4.06 -6.94
C HIS A 178 -13.22 4.54 -8.23
N GLU A 179 -13.10 5.86 -8.41
CA GLU A 179 -12.55 6.46 -9.64
C GLU A 179 -11.15 5.94 -9.99
N TRP A 180 -10.29 5.75 -8.98
CA TRP A 180 -8.95 5.19 -9.12
C TRP A 180 -8.81 3.79 -8.51
N GLY A 181 -9.93 3.08 -8.31
CA GLY A 181 -9.96 1.72 -7.78
C GLY A 181 -9.72 1.64 -6.27
N PHE A 182 -9.65 0.41 -5.78
CA PHE A 182 -9.36 0.10 -4.39
C PHE A 182 -7.83 0.04 -4.20
N ASN A 183 -7.24 0.95 -3.42
CA ASN A 183 -5.78 1.08 -3.27
C ASN A 183 -5.28 0.88 -1.83
N GLY A 184 -6.16 0.93 -0.84
CA GLY A 184 -5.80 0.65 0.54
C GLY A 184 -5.29 -0.78 0.72
N SER A 185 -4.16 -0.95 1.39
CA SER A 185 -3.63 -2.28 1.69
C SER A 185 -4.41 -2.94 2.83
N PRO A 186 -4.64 -4.26 2.79
CA PRO A 186 -5.28 -4.99 3.89
C PRO A 186 -4.54 -4.77 5.21
N PHE A 187 -5.30 -4.57 6.29
CA PHE A 187 -4.77 -4.33 7.62
C PHE A 187 -5.22 -5.44 8.57
N ILE A 188 -4.28 -6.06 9.29
CA ILE A 188 -4.58 -7.12 10.25
C ILE A 188 -4.54 -6.55 11.67
N LEU A 189 -5.63 -6.80 12.41
CA LEU A 189 -5.75 -6.50 13.83
C LEU A 189 -6.26 -7.74 14.59
N GLY A 190 -5.37 -8.45 15.25
CA GLY A 190 -5.72 -9.73 15.88
C GLY A 190 -6.24 -10.76 14.87
N GLU A 191 -7.50 -11.18 15.01
CA GLU A 191 -8.15 -12.11 14.08
C GLU A 191 -8.96 -11.40 12.97
N GLN A 192 -8.87 -10.07 12.91
CA GLN A 192 -9.60 -9.26 11.95
C GLN A 192 -8.74 -8.83 10.77
N LEU A 193 -9.29 -8.88 9.55
CA LEU A 193 -8.80 -8.19 8.37
C LEU A 193 -9.69 -6.97 8.14
N ILE A 194 -9.11 -5.78 8.14
CA ILE A 194 -9.86 -4.52 8.09
C ILE A 194 -9.45 -3.70 6.87
N LEU A 195 -10.43 -3.11 6.20
CA LEU A 195 -10.26 -2.27 5.01
C LEU A 195 -11.13 -1.01 5.10
N GLU A 196 -10.70 0.05 4.41
CA GLU A 196 -11.54 1.16 3.99
C GLU A 196 -11.88 0.96 2.50
N ALA A 197 -13.17 0.86 2.18
CA ALA A 197 -13.67 0.57 0.84
C ALA A 197 -15.02 1.26 0.56
N GLY A 198 -15.21 2.53 1.00
CA GLY A 198 -16.49 3.24 1.04
C GLY A 198 -17.35 2.81 2.22
N ARG A 199 -16.82 1.91 3.00
CA ARG A 199 -17.18 1.48 4.36
C ARG A 199 -15.88 1.06 5.04
N VAL A 200 -15.74 1.30 6.32
CA VAL A 200 -14.76 0.55 7.09
C VAL A 200 -15.38 -0.82 7.35
N VAL A 201 -14.70 -1.87 6.95
CA VAL A 201 -15.22 -3.25 7.03
C VAL A 201 -14.20 -4.16 7.67
N SER A 202 -14.68 -5.10 8.47
CA SER A 202 -13.89 -6.16 9.09
C SER A 202 -14.39 -7.53 8.66
N PHE A 203 -13.43 -8.39 8.33
CA PHE A 203 -13.65 -9.81 8.06
C PHE A 203 -12.86 -10.66 9.06
N ASP A 204 -13.34 -11.84 9.36
CA ASP A 204 -12.49 -12.88 9.97
C ASP A 204 -11.38 -13.21 8.99
N LYS A 205 -10.13 -13.04 9.39
CA LYS A 205 -8.97 -13.18 8.50
C LYS A 205 -8.80 -14.59 7.96
N ARG A 206 -9.32 -15.64 8.65
CA ARG A 206 -9.17 -17.04 8.26
C ARG A 206 -10.27 -17.53 7.32
N THR A 207 -11.51 -17.05 7.53
CA THR A 207 -12.70 -17.53 6.79
C THR A 207 -13.19 -16.53 5.74
N GLY A 208 -12.85 -15.25 5.87
CA GLY A 208 -13.40 -14.17 5.06
C GLY A 208 -14.83 -13.81 5.45
N ASP A 209 -15.40 -14.35 6.54
CA ASP A 209 -16.72 -13.97 7.00
C ASP A 209 -16.72 -12.52 7.49
N LYS A 210 -17.72 -11.77 7.05
CA LYS A 210 -17.84 -10.37 7.47
C LYS A 210 -18.25 -10.32 8.94
N LEU A 211 -17.42 -9.70 9.77
CA LEU A 211 -17.68 -9.52 11.20
C LEU A 211 -18.54 -8.27 11.43
N TRP A 212 -18.16 -7.16 10.84
CA TRP A 212 -18.90 -5.91 10.92
C TRP A 212 -18.58 -4.98 9.73
N GLN A 213 -19.40 -3.96 9.56
CA GLN A 213 -19.13 -2.86 8.63
C GLN A 213 -19.73 -1.55 9.15
N SER A 214 -19.08 -0.43 8.86
CA SER A 214 -19.60 0.91 9.15
C SER A 214 -20.74 1.31 8.21
N GLY A 215 -21.32 2.49 8.43
CA GLY A 215 -22.16 3.16 7.45
C GLY A 215 -21.42 3.45 6.14
N VAL A 216 -22.17 3.73 5.06
CA VAL A 216 -21.60 4.13 3.76
C VAL A 216 -21.02 5.54 3.84
N HIS A 217 -19.87 5.75 3.22
CA HIS A 217 -19.24 7.05 3.00
C HIS A 217 -18.50 7.07 1.65
N ARG A 218 -17.99 8.22 1.25
CA ARG A 218 -17.18 8.31 0.02
C ARG A 218 -15.80 7.74 0.27
N ALA A 219 -15.46 6.68 -0.44
CA ALA A 219 -14.20 5.98 -0.26
C ALA A 219 -12.98 6.88 -0.39
N GLY A 220 -12.01 6.66 0.50
CA GLY A 220 -10.64 7.11 0.36
C GLY A 220 -9.78 6.10 -0.39
N TYR A 221 -8.49 6.38 -0.50
CA TYR A 221 -7.53 5.50 -1.19
C TYR A 221 -6.39 5.04 -0.27
N GLY A 222 -6.36 5.54 0.97
CA GLY A 222 -5.39 5.15 1.99
C GLY A 222 -5.79 3.88 2.72
N SER A 223 -4.81 3.29 3.42
CA SER A 223 -5.07 2.17 4.34
C SER A 223 -5.57 2.69 5.70
N VAL A 224 -6.19 1.80 6.47
CA VAL A 224 -6.59 2.12 7.84
C VAL A 224 -5.41 1.99 8.82
N ARG A 225 -5.57 2.54 10.01
CA ARG A 225 -4.67 2.36 11.17
C ARG A 225 -5.48 2.01 12.40
N ALA A 226 -4.85 1.29 13.32
CA ALA A 226 -5.41 1.09 14.65
C ALA A 226 -4.83 2.08 15.65
N MET A 227 -5.62 2.42 16.66
CA MET A 227 -5.20 3.11 17.88
C MET A 227 -5.92 2.52 19.09
N THR A 228 -5.34 2.70 20.25
CA THR A 228 -5.95 2.25 21.50
C THR A 228 -5.91 3.37 22.53
N ILE A 229 -7.06 3.78 23.04
CA ILE A 229 -7.19 4.76 24.11
C ILE A 229 -8.08 4.17 25.21
N GLU A 230 -7.64 4.23 26.45
CA GLU A 230 -8.38 3.71 27.61
C GLU A 230 -8.81 2.26 27.44
N GLY A 231 -7.96 1.43 26.79
CA GLY A 231 -8.23 0.02 26.53
C GLY A 231 -9.21 -0.27 25.38
N ARG A 232 -9.75 0.76 24.73
CA ARG A 232 -10.63 0.63 23.56
C ARG A 232 -9.81 0.65 22.28
N SER A 233 -9.92 -0.40 21.49
CA SER A 233 -9.31 -0.46 20.16
C SER A 233 -10.20 0.22 19.13
N MET A 234 -9.61 1.07 18.32
CA MET A 234 -10.28 1.90 17.32
C MET A 234 -9.57 1.82 15.98
N ILE A 235 -10.31 2.05 14.92
CA ILE A 235 -9.81 2.12 13.55
C ILE A 235 -9.90 3.55 13.07
N VAL A 236 -8.77 4.04 12.56
CA VAL A 236 -8.62 5.37 11.98
C VAL A 236 -8.54 5.26 10.47
N SER A 237 -9.39 5.97 9.76
CA SER A 237 -9.39 6.07 8.30
C SER A 237 -9.47 7.52 7.83
N LEU A 238 -8.92 7.78 6.65
CA LEU A 238 -9.09 9.06 5.94
C LEU A 238 -9.84 8.76 4.64
N ASP A 239 -11.16 8.87 4.71
CA ASP A 239 -12.04 8.74 3.55
C ASP A 239 -12.23 10.10 2.83
N CYS A 240 -12.96 10.15 1.73
CA CYS A 240 -13.17 11.38 0.97
C CYS A 240 -14.17 12.35 1.62
N ASP A 241 -14.81 11.97 2.72
CA ASP A 241 -15.61 12.86 3.56
C ASP A 241 -14.80 13.47 4.70
N GLY A 242 -13.80 12.70 5.22
CA GLY A 242 -12.97 13.21 6.30
C GLY A 242 -12.15 12.18 7.07
N LEU A 243 -11.63 12.64 8.20
CA LEU A 243 -10.99 11.80 9.21
C LEU A 243 -12.06 11.13 10.07
N ARG A 244 -12.04 9.80 10.07
CA ARG A 244 -13.01 8.98 10.79
C ARG A 244 -12.31 8.08 11.79
N VAL A 245 -12.89 7.97 12.97
CA VAL A 245 -12.50 6.99 13.99
C VAL A 245 -13.71 6.10 14.26
N SER A 246 -13.52 4.79 14.12
CA SER A 246 -14.55 3.77 14.30
C SER A 246 -14.14 2.77 15.37
N SER A 247 -15.11 2.16 16.03
CA SER A 247 -14.87 1.04 16.95
C SER A 247 -14.31 -0.16 16.20
N ALA A 248 -13.24 -0.75 16.70
CA ALA A 248 -12.70 -1.99 16.14
C ALA A 248 -13.55 -3.23 16.48
N GLU A 249 -14.53 -3.10 17.38
CA GLU A 249 -15.40 -4.18 17.82
C GLU A 249 -16.60 -4.37 16.88
N ASP A 250 -17.24 -3.25 16.46
CA ASP A 250 -18.50 -3.28 15.73
C ASP A 250 -18.59 -2.30 14.55
N GLY A 251 -17.54 -1.51 14.28
CA GLY A 251 -17.49 -0.54 13.19
C GLY A 251 -18.32 0.72 13.41
N SER A 252 -18.91 0.93 14.60
CA SER A 252 -19.65 2.14 14.91
C SER A 252 -18.74 3.37 14.90
N GLU A 253 -19.25 4.49 14.39
CA GLU A 253 -18.52 5.75 14.37
C GLU A 253 -18.35 6.29 15.80
N ILE A 254 -17.10 6.53 16.18
CA ILE A 254 -16.72 7.10 17.48
C ILE A 254 -16.54 8.61 17.37
N ALA A 255 -15.82 9.07 16.33
CA ALA A 255 -15.59 10.48 16.10
C ALA A 255 -15.34 10.73 14.60
N PHE A 256 -15.73 11.91 14.13
CA PHE A 256 -15.55 12.33 12.75
C PHE A 256 -15.16 13.81 12.67
N ASN A 257 -14.24 14.13 11.73
CA ASN A 257 -13.91 15.49 11.36
C ASN A 257 -13.89 15.63 9.84
N SER A 258 -14.66 16.57 9.29
CA SER A 258 -14.73 16.80 7.85
C SER A 258 -13.38 17.24 7.28
N TRP A 259 -12.88 16.50 6.26
CA TRP A 259 -11.62 16.80 5.60
C TRP A 259 -11.70 16.41 4.12
N GLN A 260 -12.09 17.34 3.28
CA GLN A 260 -12.42 17.08 1.88
C GLN A 260 -11.42 17.73 0.93
N SER A 261 -11.14 17.03 -0.18
CA SER A 261 -10.40 17.60 -1.30
C SER A 261 -11.34 17.95 -2.46
N PRO A 262 -10.98 18.92 -3.33
CA PRO A 262 -11.81 19.31 -4.47
C PRO A 262 -12.13 18.17 -5.43
N PHE A 263 -11.23 17.16 -5.52
CA PHE A 263 -11.36 16.03 -6.45
C PHE A 263 -11.71 14.72 -5.74
N ARG A 264 -12.06 14.76 -4.46
CA ARG A 264 -12.34 13.54 -3.67
C ARG A 264 -11.17 12.55 -3.69
N THR A 265 -9.98 13.04 -3.38
CA THR A 265 -8.71 12.30 -3.50
C THR A 265 -7.94 12.27 -2.19
N ASN A 266 -8.57 11.86 -1.11
CA ASN A 266 -7.86 11.57 0.13
C ASN A 266 -7.16 10.22 -0.04
N SER A 267 -5.85 10.24 -0.26
CA SER A 267 -5.08 9.05 -0.68
C SER A 267 -4.01 8.63 0.33
N THR A 268 -3.78 9.43 1.35
CA THR A 268 -2.80 9.10 2.37
C THR A 268 -3.42 8.31 3.50
N THR A 269 -2.59 7.51 4.14
CA THR A 269 -2.96 6.79 5.35
C THR A 269 -2.69 7.67 6.56
N PRO A 270 -3.60 7.76 7.53
CA PRO A 270 -3.36 8.50 8.78
C PRO A 270 -2.11 8.03 9.51
N ILE A 271 -1.40 8.94 10.14
CA ILE A 271 -0.29 8.61 11.05
C ILE A 271 -0.81 8.75 12.48
N VAL A 272 -0.76 7.65 13.23
CA VAL A 272 -1.21 7.59 14.62
C VAL A 272 0.01 7.60 15.54
N ASN A 273 0.01 8.47 16.55
CA ASN A 273 1.03 8.54 17.58
C ASN A 273 0.38 8.82 18.94
N GLY A 274 0.15 7.76 19.72
CA GLY A 274 -0.61 7.83 20.95
C GLY A 274 -2.07 8.21 20.69
N ASP A 275 -2.51 9.32 21.26
CA ASP A 275 -3.85 9.89 21.08
C ASP A 275 -3.94 10.90 19.92
N ARG A 276 -2.84 11.12 19.19
CA ARG A 276 -2.73 12.07 18.09
C ARG A 276 -2.77 11.41 16.74
N ILE A 277 -3.47 12.04 15.81
CA ILE A 277 -3.66 11.58 14.43
C ILE A 277 -3.26 12.70 13.49
N PHE A 278 -2.23 12.46 12.67
CA PHE A 278 -1.85 13.37 11.59
C PHE A 278 -2.44 12.88 10.27
N ILE A 279 -3.01 13.80 9.51
CA ILE A 279 -3.51 13.58 8.15
C ILE A 279 -2.97 14.63 7.19
N SER A 280 -2.86 14.27 5.93
CA SER A 280 -2.44 15.19 4.87
C SER A 280 -3.14 14.86 3.56
N THR A 281 -3.42 15.88 2.77
CA THR A 281 -4.09 15.74 1.47
C THR A 281 -3.52 16.75 0.48
N GLY A 282 -3.30 16.30 -0.74
CA GLY A 282 -2.87 17.12 -1.86
C GLY A 282 -3.89 18.19 -2.27
N TYR A 283 -3.79 18.67 -3.51
CA TYR A 283 -4.75 19.60 -4.14
C TYR A 283 -4.99 20.88 -3.33
N GLN A 284 -3.94 21.42 -2.71
CA GLN A 284 -3.96 22.65 -1.89
C GLN A 284 -4.76 22.54 -0.57
N VAL A 285 -5.14 21.34 -0.17
CA VAL A 285 -5.84 21.13 1.12
C VAL A 285 -4.88 21.33 2.27
N GLY A 286 -3.83 20.51 2.37
CA GLY A 286 -2.85 20.62 3.45
C GLY A 286 -2.82 19.43 4.38
N CYS A 287 -2.44 19.69 5.63
CA CYS A 287 -2.34 18.70 6.69
C CYS A 287 -2.99 19.21 7.99
N GLY A 288 -3.26 18.29 8.89
CA GLY A 288 -3.73 18.60 10.24
C GLY A 288 -3.29 17.56 11.25
N LEU A 289 -3.06 18.02 12.47
CA LEU A 289 -2.88 17.17 13.64
C LEU A 289 -4.12 17.28 14.51
N PHE A 290 -4.69 16.14 14.88
CA PHE A 290 -5.89 16.04 15.69
C PHE A 290 -5.60 15.18 16.92
N GLN A 291 -6.04 15.63 18.08
CA GLN A 291 -6.09 14.82 19.28
C GLN A 291 -7.45 14.13 19.37
N LEU A 292 -7.48 12.83 19.60
CA LEU A 292 -8.69 12.12 20.00
C LEU A 292 -8.84 12.21 21.52
N ALA A 293 -9.59 13.21 21.96
CA ALA A 293 -9.81 13.49 23.38
C ALA A 293 -10.98 12.68 23.93
N SER A 294 -10.79 12.09 25.13
CA SER A 294 -11.86 11.47 25.90
C SER A 294 -12.64 12.55 26.66
N GLU A 295 -13.96 12.53 26.59
CA GLU A 295 -14.89 13.42 27.24
C GLU A 295 -16.01 12.65 27.94
N ASP A 296 -16.76 13.28 28.82
CA ASP A 296 -17.89 12.62 29.53
C ASP A 296 -18.93 12.03 28.57
N SER A 297 -19.09 12.63 27.37
CA SER A 297 -20.04 12.19 26.33
C SER A 297 -19.45 11.20 25.31
N GLY A 298 -18.16 10.83 25.41
CA GLY A 298 -17.46 9.96 24.47
C GLY A 298 -16.13 10.56 23.99
N PHE A 299 -15.79 10.35 22.73
CA PHE A 299 -14.55 10.85 22.16
C PHE A 299 -14.81 11.96 21.13
N THR A 300 -13.91 12.94 21.09
CA THR A 300 -13.97 14.08 20.16
C THR A 300 -12.62 14.28 19.49
N LEU A 301 -12.61 14.51 18.17
CA LEU A 301 -11.43 14.92 17.41
C LEU A 301 -11.23 16.44 17.56
N ARG A 302 -10.21 16.83 18.29
CA ARG A 302 -9.83 18.24 18.51
C ARG A 302 -8.64 18.58 17.62
N PRO A 303 -8.74 19.56 16.71
CA PRO A 303 -7.59 20.00 15.94
C PRO A 303 -6.58 20.71 16.85
N GLU A 304 -5.32 20.26 16.84
CA GLU A 304 -4.20 20.97 17.46
C GLU A 304 -3.66 22.03 16.49
N TYR A 305 -3.51 21.68 15.20
CA TYR A 305 -3.24 22.62 14.12
C TYR A 305 -3.76 22.11 12.78
N THR A 306 -3.91 23.03 11.84
CA THR A 306 -4.05 22.76 10.40
C THR A 306 -3.09 23.66 9.63
N SER A 307 -2.47 23.14 8.58
CA SER A 307 -1.45 23.85 7.82
C SER A 307 -1.48 23.48 6.34
N ARG A 308 -0.92 24.30 5.48
CA ARG A 308 -0.68 23.98 4.06
C ARG A 308 0.78 23.61 3.77
N GLU A 309 1.57 23.35 4.78
CA GLU A 309 2.99 23.08 4.64
C GLU A 309 3.29 21.63 4.25
N MET A 310 2.32 20.70 4.41
CA MET A 310 2.46 19.33 3.94
C MET A 310 1.19 18.90 3.18
N ARG A 311 1.29 18.79 1.86
CA ARG A 311 0.19 18.44 0.94
C ARG A 311 0.55 17.17 0.20
N ASN A 312 0.50 16.04 0.90
CA ASN A 312 0.83 14.77 0.28
C ASN A 312 -0.21 14.39 -0.77
N HIS A 313 0.22 14.00 -1.95
CA HIS A 313 -0.68 13.58 -3.03
C HIS A 313 -1.16 12.15 -2.81
N PHE A 314 -0.24 11.18 -2.83
CA PHE A 314 -0.49 9.75 -2.57
C PHE A 314 0.62 9.12 -1.71
N ASN A 315 1.78 9.76 -1.60
CA ASN A 315 2.89 9.26 -0.81
C ASN A 315 2.76 9.73 0.64
N ASN A 316 2.82 8.80 1.58
CA ASN A 316 2.75 9.12 2.99
C ASN A 316 3.98 9.86 3.50
N CYS A 317 3.77 10.68 4.52
CA CYS A 317 4.86 11.10 5.40
C CYS A 317 5.29 9.93 6.30
N ILE A 318 6.50 10.05 6.84
CA ILE A 318 7.00 9.19 7.90
C ILE A 318 7.29 10.04 9.13
N LEU A 319 6.70 9.63 10.25
CA LEU A 319 7.01 10.20 11.56
C LEU A 319 8.25 9.52 12.14
N HIS A 320 9.27 10.30 12.43
CA HIS A 320 10.50 9.83 13.05
C HIS A 320 11.06 10.87 14.01
N GLN A 321 11.26 10.48 15.28
CA GLN A 321 11.84 11.31 16.33
C GLN A 321 11.18 12.70 16.47
N GLY A 322 9.84 12.77 16.35
CA GLY A 322 9.07 14.00 16.49
C GLY A 322 8.97 14.85 15.23
N PHE A 323 9.51 14.39 14.10
CA PHE A 323 9.47 15.09 12.81
C PHE A 323 8.80 14.24 11.74
N LEU A 324 8.10 14.91 10.83
CA LEU A 324 7.47 14.31 9.66
C LEU A 324 8.31 14.60 8.41
N TYR A 325 8.67 13.56 7.68
CA TYR A 325 9.37 13.64 6.41
C TYR A 325 8.43 13.21 5.30
N GLY A 326 8.20 14.05 4.29
CA GLY A 326 7.25 13.74 3.23
C GLY A 326 7.31 14.70 2.05
N PHE A 327 6.68 14.30 0.94
CA PHE A 327 6.63 15.08 -0.29
C PHE A 327 5.43 15.99 -0.32
N ASP A 328 5.66 17.31 -0.34
CA ASP A 328 4.65 18.35 -0.42
C ASP A 328 4.37 18.74 -1.87
N GLY A 329 3.17 18.52 -2.35
CA GLY A 329 2.69 18.92 -3.67
C GLY A 329 2.10 17.77 -4.49
N ASN A 330 1.57 18.11 -5.67
CA ASN A 330 0.91 17.17 -6.57
C ASN A 330 1.77 16.88 -7.80
N SER A 331 1.86 15.61 -8.18
CA SER A 331 2.60 15.16 -9.36
C SER A 331 2.02 15.66 -10.70
N ASN A 332 0.73 15.99 -10.73
CA ASN A 332 -0.03 16.30 -11.94
C ASN A 332 -0.41 17.79 -12.13
N LEU A 333 -0.01 18.67 -11.21
CA LEU A 333 -0.35 20.09 -11.29
C LEU A 333 0.74 20.98 -11.92
N GLY A 334 1.80 20.37 -12.46
CA GLY A 334 2.92 21.12 -13.08
C GLY A 334 3.69 22.02 -12.10
N ARG A 335 3.47 21.88 -10.80
CA ARG A 335 4.17 22.61 -9.74
C ARG A 335 5.33 21.79 -9.20
N VAL A 336 6.32 22.49 -8.65
CA VAL A 336 7.45 21.82 -7.99
C VAL A 336 6.96 21.09 -6.76
N VAL A 337 7.23 19.78 -6.69
CA VAL A 337 7.05 18.98 -5.50
C VAL A 337 8.32 19.05 -4.66
N THR A 338 8.17 19.18 -3.36
CA THR A 338 9.25 19.43 -2.42
C THR A 338 9.27 18.39 -1.33
N LEU A 339 10.39 17.72 -1.11
CA LEU A 339 10.58 16.94 0.12
C LEU A 339 10.74 17.92 1.28
N LYS A 340 10.00 17.72 2.34
CA LYS A 340 10.02 18.57 3.55
C LYS A 340 10.23 17.73 4.81
N CYS A 341 10.84 18.39 5.79
CA CYS A 341 10.78 18.02 7.20
C CYS A 341 9.93 19.06 7.93
N ILE A 342 8.92 18.61 8.65
CA ILE A 342 8.11 19.47 9.52
C ILE A 342 8.08 18.91 10.93
N ASP A 343 8.01 19.79 11.93
CA ASP A 343 7.79 19.40 13.32
C ASP A 343 6.40 18.79 13.48
N PHE A 344 6.30 17.62 14.10
CA PHE A 344 5.03 16.90 14.25
C PHE A 344 4.03 17.63 15.16
N ALA A 345 4.53 18.27 16.22
CA ALA A 345 3.68 18.90 17.22
C ALA A 345 3.18 20.28 16.78
N THR A 346 3.98 21.02 15.98
CA THR A 346 3.66 22.41 15.60
C THR A 346 3.29 22.58 14.14
N GLY A 347 3.67 21.64 13.26
CA GLY A 347 3.51 21.74 11.81
C GLY A 347 4.51 22.72 11.16
N GLU A 348 5.49 23.22 11.90
CA GLU A 348 6.51 24.14 11.38
C GLU A 348 7.51 23.45 10.48
N VAL A 349 7.82 24.09 9.34
CA VAL A 349 8.81 23.58 8.38
C VAL A 349 10.22 23.78 8.94
N GLN A 350 10.96 22.69 9.07
CA GLN A 350 12.37 22.72 9.46
C GLN A 350 13.25 22.96 8.24
N TRP A 351 12.98 22.23 7.14
CA TRP A 351 13.68 22.43 5.87
C TRP A 351 12.82 21.94 4.68
N SER A 352 13.26 22.34 3.48
CA SER A 352 12.65 21.95 2.21
C SER A 352 13.71 21.66 1.16
N LYS A 353 13.50 20.60 0.35
CA LYS A 353 14.40 20.15 -0.71
C LYS A 353 13.64 19.93 -2.01
N THR A 354 14.05 20.58 -3.08
CA THR A 354 13.55 20.37 -4.45
C THR A 354 14.43 19.38 -5.23
N GLY A 355 13.97 18.98 -6.41
CA GLY A 355 14.76 18.19 -7.37
C GLY A 355 14.59 16.67 -7.26
N LEU A 356 13.72 16.20 -6.36
CA LEU A 356 13.41 14.77 -6.19
C LEU A 356 12.05 14.39 -6.83
N GLY A 357 11.30 15.38 -7.34
CA GLY A 357 9.95 15.18 -7.88
C GLY A 357 8.96 14.68 -6.81
N CYS A 358 7.92 13.97 -7.24
CA CYS A 358 6.94 13.32 -6.34
C CYS A 358 7.41 11.90 -6.04
N GLY A 359 8.49 11.78 -5.28
CA GLY A 359 9.09 10.50 -4.89
C GLY A 359 8.41 9.83 -3.71
N SER A 360 9.04 8.77 -3.22
CA SER A 360 8.64 8.01 -2.03
C SER A 360 9.84 7.79 -1.13
N LEU A 361 9.61 7.51 0.14
CA LEU A 361 10.70 7.29 1.08
C LEU A 361 10.36 6.28 2.17
N MET A 362 11.39 5.72 2.76
CA MET A 362 11.39 5.01 4.03
C MET A 362 12.55 5.50 4.89
N ILE A 363 12.59 5.10 6.15
CA ILE A 363 13.69 5.41 7.07
C ILE A 363 14.35 4.12 7.55
N ALA A 364 15.67 4.10 7.55
CA ALA A 364 16.48 3.04 8.15
C ALA A 364 17.78 3.63 8.70
N ASP A 365 18.18 3.22 9.91
CA ASP A 365 19.46 3.64 10.53
C ASP A 365 19.65 5.17 10.54
N GLN A 366 18.64 5.90 10.99
CA GLN A 366 18.62 7.37 11.04
C GLN A 366 18.81 8.06 9.67
N LYS A 367 18.51 7.34 8.59
CA LYS A 367 18.68 7.85 7.21
C LYS A 367 17.37 7.73 6.45
N LEU A 368 17.07 8.74 5.65
CA LEU A 368 16.04 8.72 4.64
C LEU A 368 16.54 7.90 3.45
N VAL A 369 15.82 6.86 3.07
CA VAL A 369 16.04 6.09 1.84
C VAL A 369 14.95 6.52 0.85
N ILE A 370 15.31 7.30 -0.13
CA ILE A 370 14.40 8.03 -1.02
C ILE A 370 14.48 7.44 -2.41
N LEU A 371 13.36 7.10 -3.01
CA LEU A 371 13.23 6.85 -4.44
C LEU A 371 12.57 8.08 -5.09
N SER A 372 13.32 8.81 -5.91
CA SER A 372 12.78 9.95 -6.64
C SER A 372 11.73 9.49 -7.68
N ASP A 373 10.88 10.38 -8.15
CA ASP A 373 9.87 10.06 -9.17
C ASP A 373 10.45 9.60 -10.52
N LYS A 374 11.75 9.83 -10.73
CA LYS A 374 12.51 9.45 -11.94
C LYS A 374 13.49 8.31 -11.71
N GLY A 375 13.40 7.63 -10.55
CA GLY A 375 14.17 6.42 -10.28
C GLY A 375 15.57 6.63 -9.74
N GLN A 376 15.91 7.83 -9.25
CA GLN A 376 17.14 8.01 -8.46
C GLN A 376 16.92 7.52 -7.04
N LEU A 377 17.75 6.61 -6.58
CA LEU A 377 17.84 6.22 -5.19
C LEU A 377 18.76 7.22 -4.48
N VAL A 378 18.28 7.87 -3.44
CA VAL A 378 19.01 8.91 -2.69
C VAL A 378 18.96 8.57 -1.22
N VAL A 379 20.09 8.66 -0.54
CA VAL A 379 20.16 8.54 0.93
C VAL A 379 20.55 9.90 1.51
N ALA A 380 19.83 10.28 2.55
CA ALA A 380 20.10 11.51 3.29
C ALA A 380 19.92 11.28 4.80
N ASP A 381 20.43 12.17 5.62
CA ASP A 381 20.15 12.12 7.06
C ASP A 381 18.67 12.34 7.35
N ALA A 382 18.13 11.57 8.30
CA ALA A 382 16.83 11.83 8.89
C ALA A 382 16.99 12.81 10.08
N SER A 383 17.29 14.08 9.78
CA SER A 383 17.55 15.14 10.77
C SER A 383 16.70 16.37 10.47
N PRO A 384 16.22 17.10 11.51
CA PRO A 384 15.54 18.37 11.33
C PRO A 384 16.51 19.53 10.99
N ASP A 385 17.83 19.36 11.17
CA ASP A 385 18.80 20.44 11.04
C ASP A 385 19.05 20.87 9.58
N GLY A 386 18.58 20.07 8.62
CA GLY A 386 18.72 20.34 7.18
C GLY A 386 18.82 19.07 6.35
N PHE A 387 18.58 19.21 5.05
CA PHE A 387 18.75 18.09 4.11
C PHE A 387 20.23 17.89 3.79
N ARG A 388 20.83 16.84 4.28
CA ARG A 388 22.20 16.42 3.96
C ARG A 388 22.16 15.11 3.19
N GLU A 389 22.42 15.18 1.89
CA GLU A 389 22.57 14.01 1.04
C GLU A 389 23.88 13.29 1.36
N LEU A 390 23.81 11.98 1.54
CA LEU A 390 24.95 11.12 1.84
C LEU A 390 25.47 10.43 0.57
N CYS A 391 24.55 9.88 -0.23
CA CYS A 391 24.88 9.23 -1.50
C CYS A 391 23.65 9.18 -2.41
N ARG A 392 23.90 8.88 -3.68
CA ARG A 392 22.85 8.58 -4.68
C ARG A 392 23.35 7.60 -5.72
N SER A 393 22.38 6.89 -6.32
CA SER A 393 22.63 5.98 -7.43
C SER A 393 21.41 5.95 -8.34
N PRO A 394 21.54 5.85 -9.66
CA PRO A 394 20.46 5.50 -10.53
C PRO A 394 19.99 4.07 -10.20
N LEU A 395 18.68 3.86 -10.10
CA LEU A 395 18.09 2.56 -9.82
C LEU A 395 17.12 2.12 -10.92
N LEU A 396 16.26 3.04 -11.36
CA LEU A 396 15.15 2.78 -12.27
C LEU A 396 14.99 3.93 -13.27
N ASP A 397 14.19 3.72 -14.28
CA ASP A 397 13.71 4.74 -15.22
C ASP A 397 12.19 4.90 -15.12
N GLY A 398 11.66 5.95 -15.78
CA GLY A 398 10.23 6.21 -15.82
C GLY A 398 9.67 6.71 -14.49
N ARG A 399 8.37 6.48 -14.29
CA ARG A 399 7.66 6.95 -13.09
C ARG A 399 7.89 5.98 -11.92
N CYS A 400 8.42 6.49 -10.82
CA CYS A 400 8.74 5.73 -9.61
C CYS A 400 8.03 6.34 -8.39
N TRP A 401 6.80 5.93 -8.16
CA TRP A 401 5.96 6.42 -7.05
C TRP A 401 5.84 5.45 -5.89
N THR A 402 6.35 4.23 -6.08
CA THR A 402 6.25 3.17 -5.08
C THR A 402 7.33 3.33 -4.02
N VAL A 403 6.96 3.13 -2.76
CA VAL A 403 7.90 3.18 -1.63
C VAL A 403 8.98 2.10 -1.80
N PRO A 404 10.27 2.46 -1.74
CA PRO A 404 11.34 1.48 -1.73
C PRO A 404 11.33 0.71 -0.41
N VAL A 405 11.85 -0.52 -0.41
CA VAL A 405 11.98 -1.34 0.81
C VAL A 405 13.43 -1.72 1.00
N LEU A 406 14.00 -1.38 2.16
CA LEU A 406 15.32 -1.83 2.59
C LEU A 406 15.15 -2.94 3.62
N LEU A 407 15.62 -4.14 3.27
CA LEU A 407 15.56 -5.31 4.13
C LEU A 407 16.72 -6.28 3.85
N ASN A 408 17.35 -6.77 4.90
CA ASN A 408 18.44 -7.76 4.86
C ASN A 408 19.57 -7.36 3.90
N GLY A 409 20.01 -6.08 3.98
CA GLY A 409 21.08 -5.53 3.16
C GLY A 409 20.73 -5.34 1.67
N ARG A 410 19.43 -5.38 1.32
CA ARG A 410 18.95 -5.21 -0.05
C ARG A 410 17.92 -4.08 -0.13
N ILE A 411 17.93 -3.34 -1.23
CA ILE A 411 16.87 -2.38 -1.57
C ILE A 411 16.08 -2.93 -2.75
N TYR A 412 14.76 -2.93 -2.58
CA TYR A 412 13.78 -3.28 -3.59
C TYR A 412 13.07 -2.00 -4.04
N GLY A 413 13.14 -1.70 -5.33
CA GLY A 413 12.44 -0.56 -5.92
C GLY A 413 11.73 -0.97 -7.20
N ARG A 414 10.60 -0.32 -7.51
CA ARG A 414 9.88 -0.58 -8.75
C ARG A 414 9.40 0.70 -9.43
N ASN A 415 9.25 0.63 -10.75
CA ASN A 415 8.59 1.68 -11.53
C ASN A 415 7.14 1.30 -11.89
N ALA A 416 6.40 2.27 -12.41
CA ALA A 416 5.00 2.11 -12.83
C ALA A 416 4.80 1.05 -13.93
N ARG A 417 5.82 0.81 -14.78
CA ARG A 417 5.78 -0.22 -15.81
C ARG A 417 6.00 -1.63 -15.27
N GLY A 418 6.28 -1.74 -13.97
CA GLY A 418 6.41 -3.00 -13.24
C GLY A 418 7.80 -3.60 -13.24
N LEU A 419 8.84 -2.89 -13.68
CA LEU A 419 10.21 -3.34 -13.44
C LEU A 419 10.51 -3.22 -11.95
N LEU A 420 10.68 -4.36 -11.29
CA LEU A 420 11.18 -4.49 -9.93
C LEU A 420 12.68 -4.77 -9.99
N VAL A 421 13.46 -4.01 -9.25
CA VAL A 421 14.91 -4.13 -9.15
C VAL A 421 15.29 -4.39 -7.69
N CYS A 422 16.15 -5.38 -7.47
CA CYS A 422 16.81 -5.63 -6.20
C CYS A 422 18.29 -5.27 -6.34
N VAL A 423 18.80 -4.39 -5.48
CA VAL A 423 20.22 -4.07 -5.37
C VAL A 423 20.76 -4.46 -4.01
N ARG A 424 22.06 -4.79 -3.94
CA ARG A 424 22.76 -5.10 -2.69
C ARG A 424 23.45 -3.85 -2.15
N LEU A 425 23.26 -3.60 -0.87
CA LEU A 425 24.02 -2.56 -0.17
C LEU A 425 25.37 -3.08 0.28
N PRO A 426 26.42 -2.24 0.21
CA PRO A 426 27.68 -2.53 0.88
C PRO A 426 27.50 -2.57 2.40
N SER A 427 28.19 -3.48 3.07
CA SER A 427 28.27 -3.48 4.54
C SER A 427 29.09 -2.29 5.03
N ALA A 428 28.74 -1.74 6.19
CA ALA A 428 29.62 -0.81 6.86
C ALA A 428 30.89 -1.55 7.29
N SER A 429 32.06 -0.94 7.09
CA SER A 429 33.38 -1.46 7.47
C SER A 429 33.60 -1.40 9.00
#